data_7ee4d7f6978662e4b041e0ee9a6a34ab
#
_entry.id   7ee4d7f6978662e4b041e0ee9a6a34ab
#
_cell.length_a   1.000
_cell.length_b   1.000
_cell.length_c   1.000
_cell.angle_alpha   90.00
_cell.angle_beta   90.00
_cell.angle_gamma   90.00
#
_symmetry.space_group_name_H-M   'P 1'
#
loop_
_entity.id
_entity.type
_entity.pdbx_description
1 polymer ?
#
loop_
_entity_poly.entity_id
_entity_poly.type
_entity_poly.pdbx_seq_one_letter_code
_entity_poly.pdbx_strand_id
1 'polypeptide(L)'
;MIEIKRIQQRPALAQAIYGVMAAVYPVSPWTLEQIQADLSQDQTWYAVAYDGAEVIGFLAVQENLFEAEVLQIAVKKAYQGQKIATALFDFLPADKEIFLEVRKSNQRAQAFYKKEKMAVIAERKAYYHDPVEDAIIMKREIDEG
;
A
#
# COMPACT_ATOMS: atom_id res chain seq x y z
N MET A 1 0.16 -1.42 22.07
CA MET A 1 1.44 -1.21 21.37
C MET A 1 1.32 -1.71 19.93
N ILE A 2 1.76 -0.92 18.99
CA ILE A 2 1.68 -1.28 17.56
C ILE A 2 2.90 -2.11 17.20
N GLU A 3 2.67 -3.25 16.56
CA GLU A 3 3.71 -4.13 16.03
C GLU A 3 3.49 -4.32 14.55
N ILE A 4 4.55 -4.24 13.75
CA ILE A 4 4.46 -4.43 12.30
C ILE A 4 5.26 -5.67 11.91
N LYS A 5 4.63 -6.56 11.14
CA LYS A 5 5.25 -7.81 10.68
C LYS A 5 5.16 -7.91 9.17
N ARG A 6 6.25 -8.31 8.55
CA ARG A 6 6.24 -8.70 7.14
C ARG A 6 5.72 -10.12 7.03
N ILE A 7 4.76 -10.33 6.13
CA ILE A 7 4.18 -11.65 5.86
C ILE A 7 4.21 -11.93 4.36
N GLN A 8 4.21 -13.20 4.01
CA GLN A 8 4.21 -13.64 2.62
C GLN A 8 3.40 -14.93 2.51
N GLN A 9 2.60 -15.06 1.45
CA GLN A 9 1.78 -16.24 1.15
C GLN A 9 0.89 -16.67 2.33
N ARG A 10 0.14 -15.71 2.87
CA ARG A 10 -0.79 -15.96 3.98
C ARG A 10 -2.22 -15.56 3.61
N PRO A 11 -2.89 -16.32 2.74
CA PRO A 11 -4.27 -15.98 2.33
C PRO A 11 -5.27 -15.96 3.49
N ALA A 12 -4.96 -16.62 4.60
CA ALA A 12 -5.80 -16.57 5.80
C ALA A 12 -5.96 -15.16 6.38
N LEU A 13 -5.06 -14.24 6.06
CA LEU A 13 -5.16 -12.84 6.52
C LEU A 13 -6.05 -11.96 5.63
N ALA A 14 -6.59 -12.50 4.53
CA ALA A 14 -7.35 -11.70 3.57
C ALA A 14 -8.55 -11.00 4.20
N GLN A 15 -9.27 -11.66 5.10
CA GLN A 15 -10.45 -11.07 5.73
C GLN A 15 -10.07 -9.88 6.64
N ALA A 16 -8.98 -10.00 7.38
CA ALA A 16 -8.49 -8.90 8.23
C ALA A 16 -8.03 -7.71 7.38
N ILE A 17 -7.34 -7.96 6.27
CA ILE A 17 -6.92 -6.92 5.32
C ILE A 17 -8.15 -6.25 4.69
N TYR A 18 -9.12 -7.05 4.25
CA TYR A 18 -10.37 -6.51 3.71
C TYR A 18 -11.08 -5.62 4.73
N GLY A 19 -11.06 -6.01 6.01
CA GLY A 19 -11.65 -5.22 7.09
C GLY A 19 -11.03 -3.84 7.23
N VAL A 20 -9.70 -3.72 7.04
CA VAL A 20 -9.02 -2.42 7.03
C VAL A 20 -9.49 -1.58 5.85
N MET A 21 -9.52 -2.16 4.65
CA MET A 21 -9.97 -1.44 3.46
C MET A 21 -11.41 -0.96 3.58
N ALA A 22 -12.30 -1.83 4.06
CA ALA A 22 -13.71 -1.50 4.24
C ALA A 22 -13.92 -0.41 5.28
N ALA A 23 -13.03 -0.31 6.27
CA ALA A 23 -13.09 0.75 7.29
C ALA A 23 -12.58 2.09 6.77
N VAL A 24 -11.69 2.09 5.79
CA VAL A 24 -11.02 3.31 5.28
C VAL A 24 -11.72 3.88 4.06
N TYR A 25 -12.22 3.03 3.17
CA TYR A 25 -12.84 3.44 1.91
C TYR A 25 -14.35 3.23 1.95
N PRO A 26 -15.15 4.14 1.34
CA PRO A 26 -16.60 3.92 1.19
C PRO A 26 -16.92 2.63 0.45
N VAL A 27 -16.10 2.31 -0.56
CA VAL A 27 -16.16 1.04 -1.29
C VAL A 27 -14.73 0.52 -1.32
N SER A 28 -14.50 -0.71 -0.85
CA SER A 28 -13.15 -1.29 -0.87
C SER A 28 -12.65 -1.38 -2.32
N PRO A 29 -11.42 -0.88 -2.61
CA PRO A 29 -10.85 -0.98 -3.96
C PRO A 29 -10.62 -2.42 -4.42
N TRP A 30 -10.46 -3.35 -3.49
CA TRP A 30 -10.30 -4.77 -3.78
C TRP A 30 -11.39 -5.58 -3.10
N THR A 31 -11.87 -6.64 -3.77
CA THR A 31 -12.77 -7.62 -3.15
C THR A 31 -11.98 -8.56 -2.25
N LEU A 32 -12.68 -9.29 -1.40
CA LEU A 32 -12.05 -10.31 -0.55
C LEU A 32 -11.31 -11.35 -1.40
N GLU A 33 -11.93 -11.79 -2.52
CA GLU A 33 -11.33 -12.76 -3.41
C GLU A 33 -10.05 -12.24 -4.08
N GLN A 34 -10.02 -10.95 -4.45
CA GLN A 34 -8.83 -10.32 -5.01
C GLN A 34 -7.70 -10.28 -3.99
N ILE A 35 -8.01 -9.98 -2.73
CA ILE A 35 -7.02 -9.97 -1.65
C ILE A 35 -6.47 -11.37 -1.40
N GLN A 36 -7.34 -12.39 -1.37
CA GLN A 36 -6.92 -13.77 -1.21
C GLN A 36 -5.97 -14.20 -2.33
N ALA A 37 -6.30 -13.85 -3.57
CA ALA A 37 -5.47 -14.17 -4.72
C ALA A 37 -4.11 -13.47 -4.63
N ASP A 38 -4.11 -12.20 -4.25
CA ASP A 38 -2.88 -11.41 -4.13
C ASP A 38 -1.96 -11.96 -3.02
N LEU A 39 -2.54 -12.32 -1.87
CA LEU A 39 -1.79 -12.90 -0.74
C LEU A 39 -1.22 -14.28 -1.04
N SER A 40 -1.67 -14.92 -2.14
CA SER A 40 -1.20 -16.24 -2.54
C SER A 40 -0.06 -16.19 -3.55
N GLN A 41 0.28 -15.02 -4.07
CA GLN A 41 1.30 -14.87 -5.12
C GLN A 41 2.72 -14.90 -4.54
N ASP A 42 3.64 -15.48 -5.30
CA ASP A 42 5.04 -15.64 -4.88
C ASP A 42 5.78 -14.30 -4.73
N GLN A 43 5.45 -13.32 -5.57
CA GLN A 43 6.16 -12.04 -5.62
C GLN A 43 5.51 -10.96 -4.77
N THR A 44 4.47 -11.30 -4.05
CA THR A 44 3.74 -10.35 -3.20
C THR A 44 4.08 -10.58 -1.73
N TRP A 45 4.34 -9.49 -1.02
CA TRP A 45 4.47 -9.52 0.45
C TRP A 45 3.70 -8.34 1.03
N TYR A 46 3.33 -8.48 2.29
CA TYR A 46 2.64 -7.41 3.03
C TYR A 46 3.41 -7.09 4.29
N ALA A 47 3.41 -5.81 4.66
CA ALA A 47 3.73 -5.40 6.03
C ALA A 47 2.40 -5.13 6.71
N VAL A 48 2.15 -5.77 7.84
CA VAL A 48 0.86 -5.72 8.53
C VAL A 48 1.06 -5.15 9.92
N ALA A 49 0.30 -4.11 10.24
CA ALA A 49 0.35 -3.44 11.53
C ALA A 49 -0.74 -4.00 12.45
N TYR A 50 -0.35 -4.38 13.65
CA TYR A 50 -1.22 -4.96 14.66
C TYR A 50 -1.28 -4.08 15.89
N ASP A 51 -2.47 -3.97 16.49
CA ASP A 51 -2.64 -3.49 17.85
C ASP A 51 -3.14 -4.71 18.64
N GLY A 52 -2.24 -5.34 19.42
CA GLY A 52 -2.55 -6.65 20.00
C GLY A 52 -2.80 -7.67 18.89
N ALA A 53 -3.98 -8.27 18.87
CA ALA A 53 -4.39 -9.24 17.85
C ALA A 53 -5.13 -8.59 16.67
N GLU A 54 -5.46 -7.31 16.76
CA GLU A 54 -6.23 -6.62 15.73
C GLU A 54 -5.32 -6.09 14.63
N VAL A 55 -5.66 -6.38 13.36
CA VAL A 55 -5.00 -5.79 12.20
C VAL A 55 -5.56 -4.38 12.00
N ILE A 56 -4.71 -3.36 12.08
CA ILE A 56 -5.14 -1.96 12.01
C ILE A 56 -4.58 -1.22 10.80
N GLY A 57 -3.68 -1.84 10.05
CA GLY A 57 -3.11 -1.25 8.85
C GLY A 57 -2.28 -2.25 8.08
N PHE A 58 -1.98 -1.92 6.82
CA PHE A 58 -1.14 -2.78 5.99
C PHE A 58 -0.53 -2.01 4.83
N LEU A 59 0.53 -2.58 4.28
CA LEU A 59 1.16 -2.18 3.03
C LEU A 59 1.28 -3.42 2.17
N ALA A 60 0.72 -3.40 0.96
CA ALA A 60 0.82 -4.51 0.00
C ALA A 60 1.84 -4.15 -1.07
N VAL A 61 2.79 -5.05 -1.32
CA VAL A 61 3.93 -4.82 -2.23
C VAL A 61 4.11 -6.01 -3.15
N GLN A 62 4.33 -5.73 -4.42
CA GLN A 62 4.80 -6.72 -5.39
C GLN A 62 6.26 -6.39 -5.72
N GLU A 63 7.13 -7.38 -5.61
CA GLU A 63 8.56 -7.14 -5.75
C GLU A 63 9.21 -8.20 -6.63
N ASN A 64 10.07 -7.75 -7.56
CA ASN A 64 10.93 -8.62 -8.36
C ASN A 64 12.41 -8.28 -8.08
N LEU A 65 13.32 -8.80 -8.91
CA LEU A 65 14.76 -8.57 -8.72
C LEU A 65 15.18 -7.12 -8.90
N PHE A 66 14.40 -6.31 -9.62
CA PHE A 66 14.80 -4.97 -10.06
C PHE A 66 14.03 -3.85 -9.38
N GLU A 67 12.77 -4.08 -9.06
CA GLU A 67 11.89 -3.02 -8.58
C GLU A 67 10.82 -3.57 -7.64
N ALA A 68 10.19 -2.67 -6.90
CA ALA A 68 9.03 -2.97 -6.06
C ALA A 68 7.90 -2.01 -6.39
N GLU A 69 6.67 -2.51 -6.38
CA GLU A 69 5.47 -1.71 -6.58
C GLU A 69 4.60 -1.73 -5.35
N VAL A 70 4.23 -0.56 -4.85
CA VAL A 70 3.24 -0.44 -3.79
C VAL A 70 1.86 -0.60 -4.41
N LEU A 71 1.17 -1.67 -4.05
CA LEU A 71 -0.16 -1.98 -4.59
C LEU A 71 -1.26 -1.28 -3.80
N GLN A 72 -1.16 -1.27 -2.48
CA GLN A 72 -2.11 -0.64 -1.57
C GLN A 72 -1.43 -0.30 -0.25
N ILE A 73 -1.93 0.75 0.40
CA ILE A 73 -1.60 1.06 1.78
C ILE A 73 -2.84 1.64 2.46
N ALA A 74 -3.14 1.20 3.66
CA ALA A 74 -4.25 1.74 4.42
C ALA A 74 -4.01 1.57 5.92
N VAL A 75 -4.48 2.53 6.70
CA VAL A 75 -4.43 2.51 8.17
C VAL A 75 -5.81 2.95 8.66
N LYS A 76 -6.39 2.19 9.61
CA LYS A 76 -7.70 2.52 10.18
C LYS A 76 -7.69 3.93 10.76
N LYS A 77 -8.80 4.65 10.62
CA LYS A 77 -8.91 6.07 10.99
C LYS A 77 -8.50 6.33 12.43
N ALA A 78 -8.85 5.45 13.35
CA ALA A 78 -8.53 5.61 14.78
C ALA A 78 -7.01 5.60 15.04
N TYR A 79 -6.22 5.08 14.10
CA TYR A 79 -4.76 4.96 14.24
C TYR A 79 -3.99 5.92 13.34
N GLN A 80 -4.67 6.74 12.55
CA GLN A 80 -4.02 7.73 11.70
C GLN A 80 -3.40 8.85 12.55
N GLY A 81 -2.34 9.47 12.03
CA GLY A 81 -1.62 10.51 12.76
C GLY A 81 -0.59 9.98 13.74
N GLN A 82 -0.36 8.67 13.79
CA GLN A 82 0.62 8.04 14.69
C GLN A 82 1.86 7.53 13.94
N LYS A 83 2.06 7.98 12.71
CA LYS A 83 3.21 7.62 11.86
C LYS A 83 3.27 6.13 11.51
N ILE A 84 2.15 5.44 11.56
CA ILE A 84 2.09 4.00 11.21
C ILE A 84 2.35 3.81 9.71
N ALA A 85 1.77 4.66 8.86
CA ALA A 85 2.02 4.59 7.41
C ALA A 85 3.50 4.77 7.08
N THR A 86 4.20 5.68 7.74
CA THR A 86 5.64 5.86 7.60
C THR A 86 6.39 4.60 8.02
N ALA A 87 6.02 4.01 9.15
CA ALA A 87 6.64 2.78 9.64
C ALA A 87 6.41 1.61 8.66
N LEU A 88 5.23 1.53 8.04
CA LEU A 88 4.95 0.54 7.00
C LEU A 88 5.86 0.77 5.78
N PHE A 89 6.00 2.02 5.34
CA PHE A 89 6.86 2.38 4.21
C PHE A 89 8.34 2.07 4.46
N ASP A 90 8.76 2.07 5.72
CA ASP A 90 10.15 1.73 6.07
C ASP A 90 10.50 0.28 5.74
N PHE A 91 9.51 -0.59 5.50
CA PHE A 91 9.74 -1.96 5.06
C PHE A 91 10.14 -2.06 3.58
N LEU A 92 9.94 -1.00 2.79
CA LEU A 92 10.29 -1.01 1.38
C LEU A 92 11.81 -1.07 1.20
N PRO A 93 12.29 -1.81 0.17
CA PRO A 93 13.73 -1.92 -0.05
C PRO A 93 14.34 -0.58 -0.47
N ALA A 94 15.51 -0.25 0.10
CA ALA A 94 16.27 0.94 -0.28
C ALA A 94 17.09 0.72 -1.55
N ASP A 95 17.37 -0.53 -1.91
CA ASP A 95 18.24 -0.92 -3.02
C ASP A 95 17.49 -1.18 -4.32
N LYS A 96 16.21 -0.82 -4.39
CA LYS A 96 15.37 -0.97 -5.59
C LYS A 96 14.56 0.29 -5.82
N GLU A 97 14.22 0.52 -7.08
CA GLU A 97 13.26 1.56 -7.42
C GLU A 97 11.87 1.16 -6.94
N ILE A 98 11.12 2.13 -6.42
CA ILE A 98 9.76 1.91 -5.89
C ILE A 98 8.79 2.67 -6.78
N PHE A 99 7.72 2.01 -7.21
CA PHE A 99 6.66 2.59 -8.04
C PHE A 99 5.32 2.47 -7.35
N LEU A 100 4.43 3.42 -7.63
CA LEU A 100 3.02 3.31 -7.25
C LEU A 100 2.15 4.13 -8.20
N GLU A 101 0.86 3.83 -8.18
CA GLU A 101 -0.15 4.59 -8.89
C GLU A 101 -1.17 5.09 -7.87
N VAL A 102 -1.64 6.33 -8.04
CA VAL A 102 -2.61 6.94 -7.13
C VAL A 102 -3.59 7.77 -7.93
N ARG A 103 -4.87 7.80 -7.49
CA ARG A 103 -5.88 8.66 -8.14
C ARG A 103 -5.46 10.12 -8.08
N LYS A 104 -5.64 10.83 -9.19
CA LYS A 104 -5.27 12.24 -9.30
C LYS A 104 -5.95 13.10 -8.23
N SER A 105 -7.18 12.78 -7.86
CA SER A 105 -7.93 13.52 -6.84
C SER A 105 -7.43 13.25 -5.42
N ASN A 106 -6.69 12.17 -5.19
CA ASN A 106 -6.23 11.80 -3.85
C ASN A 106 -4.97 12.59 -3.46
N GLN A 107 -5.16 13.88 -3.18
CA GLN A 107 -4.05 14.78 -2.88
C GLN A 107 -3.39 14.47 -1.54
N ARG A 108 -4.17 13.95 -0.58
CA ARG A 108 -3.64 13.56 0.73
C ARG A 108 -2.64 12.42 0.61
N ALA A 109 -2.96 11.40 -0.18
CA ALA A 109 -2.04 10.30 -0.43
C ALA A 109 -0.80 10.78 -1.17
N GLN A 110 -0.97 11.60 -2.20
CA GLN A 110 0.17 12.16 -2.95
C GLN A 110 1.11 12.96 -2.04
N ALA A 111 0.56 13.75 -1.12
CA ALA A 111 1.37 14.51 -0.16
C ALA A 111 2.17 13.58 0.75
N PHE A 112 1.55 12.50 1.23
CA PHE A 112 2.23 11.48 2.02
C PHE A 112 3.37 10.85 1.23
N TYR A 113 3.09 10.42 -0.01
CA TYR A 113 4.11 9.77 -0.84
C TYR A 113 5.28 10.71 -1.13
N LYS A 114 5.03 12.00 -1.34
CA LYS A 114 6.12 12.97 -1.55
C LYS A 114 7.01 13.10 -0.32
N LYS A 115 6.43 13.05 0.87
CA LYS A 115 7.22 13.02 2.12
C LYS A 115 8.07 11.77 2.22
N GLU A 116 7.61 10.65 1.63
CA GLU A 116 8.34 9.39 1.60
C GLU A 116 9.28 9.30 0.39
N LYS A 117 9.65 10.43 -0.19
CA LYS A 117 10.63 10.58 -1.27
C LYS A 117 10.15 10.04 -2.64
N MET A 118 8.85 9.92 -2.82
CA MET A 118 8.26 9.60 -4.11
C MET A 118 8.10 10.88 -4.94
N ALA A 119 8.33 10.80 -6.24
CA ALA A 119 8.14 11.92 -7.17
C ALA A 119 7.24 11.51 -8.32
N VAL A 120 6.44 12.46 -8.81
CA VAL A 120 5.58 12.21 -9.97
C VAL A 120 6.45 12.05 -11.22
N ILE A 121 6.25 10.96 -11.97
CA ILE A 121 6.96 10.72 -13.22
C ILE A 121 6.06 10.68 -14.43
N ALA A 122 4.76 10.44 -14.28
CA ALA A 122 3.83 10.32 -15.38
C ALA A 122 2.39 10.45 -14.89
N GLU A 123 1.48 10.60 -15.87
CA GLU A 123 0.04 10.58 -15.64
C GLU A 123 -0.59 9.68 -16.70
N ARG A 124 -1.49 8.79 -16.28
CA ARG A 124 -2.22 7.90 -17.18
C ARG A 124 -3.68 8.32 -17.22
N LYS A 125 -4.16 8.70 -18.40
CA LYS A 125 -5.53 9.18 -18.59
C LYS A 125 -6.54 8.04 -18.44
N ALA A 126 -7.65 8.34 -17.73
CA ALA A 126 -8.79 7.44 -17.58
C ALA A 126 -8.39 6.03 -17.13
N TYR A 127 -7.38 5.93 -16.26
CA TYR A 127 -6.84 4.64 -15.80
C TYR A 127 -7.79 3.94 -14.84
N TYR A 128 -8.37 4.70 -13.89
CA TYR A 128 -9.31 4.14 -12.91
C TYR A 128 -10.73 4.19 -13.42
N HIS A 129 -11.57 3.28 -12.89
CA HIS A 129 -12.99 3.21 -13.16
C HIS A 129 -13.79 3.38 -11.88
N ASP A 130 -15.06 3.74 -11.99
CA ASP A 130 -16.03 3.86 -10.89
C ASP A 130 -15.57 4.74 -9.72
N PRO A 131 -15.28 6.04 -9.90
CA PRO A 131 -15.42 6.82 -11.13
C PRO A 131 -14.19 6.74 -12.04
N VAL A 132 -14.37 7.10 -13.31
CA VAL A 132 -13.26 7.25 -14.24
C VAL A 132 -12.39 8.40 -13.76
N GLU A 133 -11.09 8.14 -13.66
CA GLU A 133 -10.15 9.14 -13.16
C GLU A 133 -8.74 8.83 -13.66
N ASP A 134 -7.94 9.88 -13.82
CA ASP A 134 -6.53 9.73 -14.20
C ASP A 134 -5.72 9.19 -13.03
N ALA A 135 -4.67 8.45 -13.35
CA ALA A 135 -3.69 7.99 -12.37
C ALA A 135 -2.45 8.87 -12.42
N ILE A 136 -1.94 9.19 -11.24
CA ILE A 136 -0.61 9.79 -11.08
C ILE A 136 0.34 8.64 -10.78
N ILE A 137 1.42 8.53 -11.55
CA ILE A 137 2.45 7.51 -11.34
C ILE A 137 3.62 8.15 -10.63
N MET A 138 4.01 7.54 -9.52
CA MET A 138 5.11 8.05 -8.70
C MET A 138 6.21 7.01 -8.58
N LYS A 139 7.44 7.50 -8.39
CA LYS A 139 8.64 6.67 -8.31
C LYS A 139 9.57 7.21 -7.23
N ARG A 140 10.23 6.30 -6.54
CA ARG A 140 11.33 6.61 -5.65
C ARG A 140 12.59 5.92 -6.18
N GLU A 141 13.66 6.68 -6.32
CA GLU A 141 14.94 6.16 -6.79
C GLU A 141 15.61 5.30 -5.73
N ILE A 142 16.58 4.49 -6.17
CA ILE A 142 17.42 3.73 -5.25
C ILE A 142 18.13 4.69 -4.30
N ASP A 143 18.12 4.35 -3.01
CA ASP A 143 18.84 5.11 -2.00
C ASP A 143 20.28 4.56 -1.94
N GLU A 144 21.20 5.33 -2.46
CA GLU A 144 22.62 4.95 -2.52
C GLU A 144 23.44 5.42 -1.31
N GLY A 145 22.77 5.90 -0.30
CA GLY A 145 23.42 6.29 0.90
C GLY A 145 23.06 7.60 1.41
#